data_e4658aca7be40e11067af5aed58a278d
#
_entry.id   e4658aca7be40e11067af5aed58a278d
#
_cell.length_a   1.000
_cell.length_b   1.000
_cell.length_c   1.000
_cell.angle_alpha   90.00
_cell.angle_beta   90.00
_cell.angle_gamma   90.00
#
_symmetry.space_group_name_H-M   'P 1'
#
loop_
_entity.id
_entity.type
_entity.pdbx_description
1 polymer ?
#
loop_
_entity_poly.entity_id
_entity_poly.type
_entity_poly.pdbx_seq_one_letter_code
_entity_poly.pdbx_strand_id
1 'polypeptide(L)'
;MRDEQQKRTALVTGATGYVGGNVVKQLLDDGWRVRILCRSSAKARKRSWGDEVEIVEGDATERSDVARALKGADCAWYLLHSMDGGSGFADAEAEMARQFGEVAAEQGVGRIVYLGGLHPTDSSGVSEHLASRVKVGEMLMGSGVPTAALQAGVVIGSGSLSFQLLRHITERAPTFIAPDWIRNEITPISERDIVHYLVKAADLPADVNRSFDVGGPETMPYVDMMERYAQAVGLHRRPYFTAPIMTRRMASAGLSFLTPLSDDEILPIFESVSVDTVVKERDLEELVGTPADGNQSFAEAVRVAARDTAPGAYGEVATTFHAIAALWSLWAPGRAWWLPLNLTQAVTMVPTVADINERDDSQALEATLGFGPFSAPASQTAFATALNLDFNWIARRWPNKWTRGAWLLSSLDLARRVYKEKPLRVLGLVPYIAAQFLLVRPTRR
;
A
#
# COMPACT_ATOMS: atom_id res chain seq x y z
N MET A 1 -28.38 2.36 42.56
CA MET A 1 -28.75 2.14 41.16
C MET A 1 -28.05 3.23 40.39
N ARG A 2 -26.94 2.89 39.67
CA ARG A 2 -26.27 3.85 38.80
C ARG A 2 -27.13 3.95 37.54
N ASP A 3 -27.49 5.19 37.14
CA ASP A 3 -28.12 5.50 35.87
C ASP A 3 -27.43 4.70 34.78
N GLU A 4 -28.18 3.89 34.02
CA GLU A 4 -27.78 3.42 32.68
C GLU A 4 -27.71 4.68 31.83
N GLN A 5 -26.54 5.33 31.80
CA GLN A 5 -26.28 6.40 30.85
C GLN A 5 -26.63 5.88 29.47
N GLN A 6 -27.64 6.49 28.87
CA GLN A 6 -28.12 6.13 27.54
C GLN A 6 -26.93 6.21 26.58
N LYS A 7 -26.47 5.02 26.13
CA LYS A 7 -25.31 4.93 25.21
C LYS A 7 -25.62 5.73 23.95
N ARG A 8 -24.68 6.60 23.56
CA ARG A 8 -24.76 7.33 22.28
C ARG A 8 -24.82 6.34 21.11
N THR A 9 -25.61 6.68 20.10
CA THR A 9 -25.76 5.86 18.90
C THR A 9 -24.95 6.45 17.76
N ALA A 10 -24.04 5.67 17.20
CA ALA A 10 -23.22 5.99 16.04
C ALA A 10 -23.78 5.33 14.79
N LEU A 11 -23.95 6.06 13.70
CA LEU A 11 -24.08 5.50 12.37
C LEU A 11 -22.74 5.53 11.66
N VAL A 12 -22.27 4.38 11.14
CA VAL A 12 -21.05 4.31 10.32
C VAL A 12 -21.42 3.81 8.92
N THR A 13 -21.22 4.67 7.91
CA THR A 13 -21.24 4.25 6.52
C THR A 13 -19.82 3.89 6.08
N GLY A 14 -19.66 3.02 5.07
CA GLY A 14 -18.33 2.54 4.69
C GLY A 14 -17.66 1.61 5.73
N ALA A 15 -18.41 1.09 6.70
CA ALA A 15 -17.94 0.22 7.78
C ALA A 15 -17.22 -1.06 7.30
N THR A 16 -17.56 -1.59 6.13
CA THR A 16 -16.90 -2.76 5.54
C THR A 16 -15.54 -2.44 4.92
N GLY A 17 -15.21 -1.16 4.74
CA GLY A 17 -13.91 -0.70 4.30
C GLY A 17 -12.85 -0.77 5.42
N TYR A 18 -11.62 -0.39 5.09
CA TYR A 18 -10.50 -0.50 6.01
C TYR A 18 -10.62 0.47 7.20
N VAL A 19 -10.65 1.77 6.93
CA VAL A 19 -10.75 2.79 7.99
C VAL A 19 -12.09 2.68 8.73
N GLY A 20 -13.21 2.52 8.00
CA GLY A 20 -14.53 2.39 8.61
C GLY A 20 -14.64 1.20 9.57
N GLY A 21 -14.03 0.05 9.23
CA GLY A 21 -14.01 -1.11 10.12
C GLY A 21 -13.24 -0.89 11.42
N ASN A 22 -12.16 -0.11 11.37
CA ASN A 22 -11.37 0.25 12.56
C ASN A 22 -12.08 1.33 13.41
N VAL A 23 -12.78 2.28 12.77
CA VAL A 23 -13.67 3.23 13.47
C VAL A 23 -14.78 2.48 14.22
N VAL A 24 -15.41 1.48 13.60
CA VAL A 24 -16.44 0.64 14.27
C VAL A 24 -15.87 -0.03 15.52
N LYS A 25 -14.69 -0.64 15.44
CA LYS A 25 -14.03 -1.27 16.60
C LYS A 25 -13.80 -0.27 17.72
N GLN A 26 -13.22 0.88 17.42
CA GLN A 26 -12.92 1.89 18.42
C GLN A 26 -14.19 2.46 19.05
N LEU A 27 -15.25 2.67 18.28
CA LEU A 27 -16.53 3.14 18.82
C LEU A 27 -17.18 2.09 19.76
N LEU A 28 -17.08 0.79 19.44
CA LEU A 28 -17.55 -0.26 20.35
C LEU A 28 -16.74 -0.30 21.64
N ASP A 29 -15.41 -0.18 21.54
CA ASP A 29 -14.50 -0.12 22.69
C ASP A 29 -14.79 1.10 23.59
N ASP A 30 -15.14 2.25 22.98
CA ASP A 30 -15.55 3.47 23.68
C ASP A 30 -17.01 3.41 24.21
N GLY A 31 -17.69 2.28 24.04
CA GLY A 31 -19.00 2.01 24.61
C GLY A 31 -20.19 2.56 23.83
N TRP A 32 -20.03 2.98 22.57
CA TRP A 32 -21.12 3.41 21.73
C TRP A 32 -22.02 2.24 21.31
N ARG A 33 -23.29 2.53 21.03
CA ARG A 33 -24.16 1.65 20.24
C ARG A 33 -23.85 1.94 18.76
N VAL A 34 -23.28 0.98 18.06
CA VAL A 34 -22.90 1.16 16.66
C VAL A 34 -23.92 0.56 15.72
N ARG A 35 -24.39 1.36 14.77
CA ARG A 35 -25.19 0.95 13.62
C ARG A 35 -24.37 1.18 12.35
N ILE A 36 -24.52 0.27 11.38
CA ILE A 36 -23.88 0.41 10.08
C ILE A 36 -24.89 0.38 8.95
N LEU A 37 -24.66 1.15 7.88
CA LEU A 37 -25.36 1.05 6.62
C LEU A 37 -24.46 0.34 5.61
N CYS A 38 -24.89 -0.77 5.04
CA CYS A 38 -24.10 -1.51 4.06
C CYS A 38 -24.99 -2.27 3.06
N ARG A 39 -24.47 -2.46 1.84
CA ARG A 39 -25.17 -3.20 0.75
C ARG A 39 -25.26 -4.71 1.00
N SER A 40 -24.51 -5.28 1.91
CA SER A 40 -24.51 -6.73 2.18
C SER A 40 -24.27 -7.01 3.66
N SER A 41 -25.32 -7.41 4.35
CA SER A 41 -25.26 -7.87 5.74
C SER A 41 -24.36 -9.09 5.90
N ALA A 42 -24.32 -9.98 4.91
CA ALA A 42 -23.48 -11.17 4.93
C ALA A 42 -21.97 -10.83 4.95
N LYS A 43 -21.54 -9.76 4.27
CA LYS A 43 -20.15 -9.27 4.33
C LYS A 43 -19.84 -8.62 5.67
N ALA A 44 -20.78 -7.85 6.23
CA ALA A 44 -20.64 -7.19 7.51
C ALA A 44 -20.52 -8.21 8.67
N ARG A 45 -21.36 -9.24 8.69
CA ARG A 45 -21.32 -10.32 9.71
C ARG A 45 -20.02 -11.13 9.72
N LYS A 46 -19.24 -11.14 8.65
CA LYS A 46 -17.93 -11.80 8.60
C LYS A 46 -16.82 -10.99 9.28
N ARG A 47 -17.06 -9.74 9.63
CA ARG A 47 -16.11 -8.91 10.37
C ARG A 47 -16.09 -9.32 11.83
N SER A 48 -14.96 -9.12 12.52
CA SER A 48 -14.80 -9.46 13.95
C SER A 48 -15.85 -8.84 14.85
N TRP A 49 -16.38 -7.68 14.48
CA TRP A 49 -17.42 -6.92 15.18
C TRP A 49 -18.84 -7.15 14.63
N GLY A 50 -19.01 -8.06 13.66
CA GLY A 50 -20.25 -8.20 12.92
C GLY A 50 -21.48 -8.56 13.75
N ASP A 51 -21.29 -9.24 14.89
CA ASP A 51 -22.35 -9.60 15.82
C ASP A 51 -22.60 -8.56 16.92
N GLU A 52 -21.75 -7.52 17.00
CA GLU A 52 -21.83 -6.48 18.03
C GLU A 52 -22.53 -5.19 17.55
N VAL A 53 -22.84 -5.11 16.24
CA VAL A 53 -23.41 -3.92 15.61
C VAL A 53 -24.84 -4.17 15.09
N GLU A 54 -25.64 -3.11 15.05
CA GLU A 54 -26.91 -3.09 14.33
C GLU A 54 -26.63 -2.91 12.83
N ILE A 55 -27.07 -3.88 12.01
CA ILE A 55 -26.85 -3.83 10.57
C ILE A 55 -28.13 -3.39 9.87
N VAL A 56 -28.09 -2.25 9.18
CA VAL A 56 -29.09 -1.80 8.23
C VAL A 56 -28.61 -2.14 6.84
N GLU A 57 -29.22 -3.16 6.22
CA GLU A 57 -28.96 -3.48 4.82
C GLU A 57 -29.71 -2.52 3.93
N GLY A 58 -28.98 -1.85 3.02
CA GLY A 58 -29.50 -0.82 2.15
C GLY A 58 -28.41 -0.14 1.32
N ASP A 59 -28.84 0.75 0.44
CA ASP A 59 -27.96 1.55 -0.40
C ASP A 59 -27.92 3.02 0.06
N ALA A 60 -26.74 3.60 0.13
CA ALA A 60 -26.56 4.99 0.52
C ALA A 60 -27.06 6.01 -0.57
N THR A 61 -27.34 5.54 -1.77
CA THR A 61 -28.01 6.31 -2.82
C THR A 61 -29.53 6.41 -2.62
N GLU A 62 -30.09 5.50 -1.80
CA GLU A 62 -31.54 5.43 -1.55
C GLU A 62 -31.88 6.21 -0.28
N ARG A 63 -32.61 7.32 -0.44
CA ARG A 63 -33.00 8.21 0.66
C ARG A 63 -33.71 7.48 1.82
N SER A 64 -34.58 6.53 1.49
CA SER A 64 -35.34 5.74 2.48
C SER A 64 -34.42 4.86 3.35
N ASP A 65 -33.36 4.30 2.76
CA ASP A 65 -32.39 3.46 3.46
C ASP A 65 -31.52 4.32 4.37
N VAL A 66 -31.08 5.48 3.88
CA VAL A 66 -30.34 6.47 4.66
C VAL A 66 -31.18 6.95 5.86
N ALA A 67 -32.46 7.28 5.64
CA ALA A 67 -33.35 7.71 6.71
C ALA A 67 -33.56 6.63 7.78
N ARG A 68 -33.72 5.38 7.36
CA ARG A 68 -33.84 4.23 8.27
C ARG A 68 -32.56 4.03 9.10
N ALA A 69 -31.39 4.20 8.45
CA ALA A 69 -30.10 4.06 9.12
C ALA A 69 -29.81 5.21 10.11
N LEU A 70 -30.16 6.44 9.76
CA LEU A 70 -29.91 7.63 10.61
C LEU A 70 -30.91 7.80 11.76
N LYS A 71 -32.02 7.09 11.76
CA LYS A 71 -33.06 7.25 12.77
C LYS A 71 -32.53 7.07 14.19
N GLY A 72 -32.52 8.16 14.97
CA GLY A 72 -32.05 8.18 16.36
C GLY A 72 -30.54 8.03 16.52
N ALA A 73 -29.75 8.31 15.48
CA ALA A 73 -28.31 8.41 15.58
C ALA A 73 -27.90 9.76 16.17
N ASP A 74 -27.00 9.76 17.15
CA ASP A 74 -26.44 10.97 17.74
C ASP A 74 -25.34 11.57 16.86
N CYS A 75 -24.53 10.70 16.23
CA CYS A 75 -23.45 11.08 15.36
C CYS A 75 -23.34 10.12 14.16
N ALA A 76 -22.98 10.63 12.99
CA ALA A 76 -22.85 9.86 11.77
C ALA A 76 -21.44 9.99 11.17
N TRP A 77 -20.77 8.86 10.93
CA TRP A 77 -19.50 8.79 10.21
C TRP A 77 -19.77 8.48 8.75
N TYR A 78 -19.50 9.47 7.88
CA TYR A 78 -19.59 9.33 6.45
C TYR A 78 -18.23 8.94 5.87
N LEU A 79 -18.01 7.63 5.71
CA LEU A 79 -16.74 7.05 5.25
C LEU A 79 -16.87 6.33 3.91
N LEU A 80 -17.88 6.73 3.13
CA LEU A 80 -18.06 6.25 1.76
C LEU A 80 -17.15 7.01 0.81
N HIS A 81 -16.53 6.31 -0.09
CA HIS A 81 -15.99 6.88 -1.31
C HIS A 81 -16.00 5.82 -2.41
N SER A 82 -16.18 6.25 -3.65
CA SER A 82 -16.07 5.37 -4.80
C SER A 82 -14.62 5.36 -5.31
N MET A 83 -14.14 4.16 -5.64
CA MET A 83 -12.89 3.98 -6.39
C MET A 83 -13.17 3.87 -7.90
N ASP A 84 -14.44 3.85 -8.30
CA ASP A 84 -14.86 3.70 -9.69
C ASP A 84 -14.70 5.03 -10.44
N GLY A 85 -13.65 5.17 -11.25
CA GLY A 85 -13.31 6.36 -12.02
C GLY A 85 -14.12 6.53 -13.31
N GLY A 86 -15.43 6.21 -13.31
CA GLY A 86 -16.32 6.45 -14.46
C GLY A 86 -16.64 7.94 -14.67
N SER A 87 -16.95 8.36 -15.90
CA SER A 87 -17.38 9.73 -16.16
C SER A 87 -18.62 10.08 -15.32
N GLY A 88 -18.55 11.20 -14.56
CA GLY A 88 -19.64 11.67 -13.70
C GLY A 88 -19.66 11.12 -12.29
N PHE A 89 -18.66 10.34 -11.86
CA PHE A 89 -18.61 9.81 -10.49
C PHE A 89 -18.56 10.93 -9.44
N ALA A 90 -17.85 12.02 -9.70
CA ALA A 90 -17.71 13.14 -8.78
C ALA A 90 -19.06 13.85 -8.49
N ASP A 91 -19.93 13.96 -9.49
CA ASP A 91 -21.26 14.52 -9.31
C ASP A 91 -22.18 13.54 -8.57
N ALA A 92 -22.07 12.25 -8.82
CA ALA A 92 -22.81 11.22 -8.11
C ALA A 92 -22.41 11.15 -6.63
N GLU A 93 -21.10 11.23 -6.31
CA GLU A 93 -20.62 11.31 -4.92
C GLU A 93 -21.11 12.56 -4.20
N ALA A 94 -21.05 13.71 -4.85
CA ALA A 94 -21.54 14.96 -4.30
C ALA A 94 -23.06 14.92 -4.04
N GLU A 95 -23.83 14.34 -4.94
CA GLU A 95 -25.28 14.20 -4.78
C GLU A 95 -25.65 13.22 -3.64
N MET A 96 -24.93 12.10 -3.54
CA MET A 96 -25.10 11.16 -2.43
C MET A 96 -24.77 11.81 -1.08
N ALA A 97 -23.69 12.61 -1.00
CA ALA A 97 -23.30 13.33 0.21
C ALA A 97 -24.34 14.42 0.56
N ARG A 98 -24.86 15.16 -0.44
CA ARG A 98 -25.91 16.16 -0.25
C ARG A 98 -27.18 15.49 0.34
N GLN A 99 -27.65 14.41 -0.28
CA GLN A 99 -28.80 13.65 0.19
C GLN A 99 -28.59 13.12 1.62
N PHE A 100 -27.41 12.57 1.91
CA PHE A 100 -27.09 12.07 3.25
C PHE A 100 -27.16 13.19 4.27
N GLY A 101 -26.58 14.36 4.00
CA GLY A 101 -26.57 15.51 4.88
C GLY A 101 -27.99 16.05 5.16
N GLU A 102 -28.84 16.14 4.13
CA GLU A 102 -30.25 16.56 4.26
C GLU A 102 -31.02 15.59 5.17
N VAL A 103 -30.90 14.29 4.94
CA VAL A 103 -31.58 13.29 5.76
C VAL A 103 -31.03 13.31 7.18
N ALA A 104 -29.73 13.53 7.39
CA ALA A 104 -29.14 13.67 8.71
C ALA A 104 -29.74 14.87 9.47
N ALA A 105 -29.94 15.99 8.81
CA ALA A 105 -30.60 17.15 9.39
C ALA A 105 -32.08 16.84 9.76
N GLU A 106 -32.82 16.18 8.87
CA GLU A 106 -34.20 15.75 9.13
C GLU A 106 -34.35 14.79 10.31
N GLN A 107 -33.36 13.92 10.51
CA GLN A 107 -33.35 12.93 11.60
C GLN A 107 -32.78 13.51 12.91
N GLY A 108 -32.32 14.78 12.91
CA GLY A 108 -31.81 15.47 14.08
C GLY A 108 -30.43 14.93 14.54
N VAL A 109 -29.60 14.47 13.59
CA VAL A 109 -28.21 14.04 13.89
C VAL A 109 -27.41 15.22 14.42
N GLY A 110 -26.74 15.04 15.54
CA GLY A 110 -25.99 16.11 16.21
C GLY A 110 -24.66 16.47 15.51
N ARG A 111 -24.04 15.52 14.79
CA ARG A 111 -22.77 15.74 14.08
C ARG A 111 -22.55 14.73 12.96
N ILE A 112 -21.92 15.21 11.89
CA ILE A 112 -21.34 14.36 10.84
C ILE A 112 -19.82 14.42 10.95
N VAL A 113 -19.16 13.28 10.88
CA VAL A 113 -17.70 13.15 10.75
C VAL A 113 -17.39 12.55 9.38
N TYR A 114 -16.59 13.24 8.60
CA TYR A 114 -16.20 12.83 7.25
C TYR A 114 -14.69 12.67 7.13
N LEU A 115 -14.24 11.68 6.35
CA LEU A 115 -12.83 11.50 6.00
C LEU A 115 -12.62 11.81 4.52
N GLY A 116 -11.96 12.93 4.26
CA GLY A 116 -11.50 13.38 2.94
C GLY A 116 -10.00 13.21 2.76
N GLY A 117 -9.47 13.77 1.66
CA GLY A 117 -8.03 13.87 1.39
C GLY A 117 -7.49 15.26 1.69
N LEU A 118 -6.21 15.36 2.05
CA LEU A 118 -5.51 16.63 2.24
C LEU A 118 -5.60 17.48 0.96
N HIS A 119 -5.93 18.75 1.14
CA HIS A 119 -5.97 19.69 0.03
C HIS A 119 -4.55 20.03 -0.43
N PRO A 120 -4.26 19.98 -1.75
CA PRO A 120 -2.97 20.37 -2.27
C PRO A 120 -2.64 21.82 -1.91
N THR A 121 -1.36 22.10 -1.81
CA THR A 121 -0.87 23.47 -1.55
C THR A 121 -1.13 24.39 -2.73
N ASP A 122 -1.09 23.84 -3.94
CA ASP A 122 -1.43 24.53 -5.19
C ASP A 122 -2.66 23.87 -5.83
N SER A 123 -3.63 24.69 -6.23
CA SER A 123 -4.83 24.25 -6.93
C SER A 123 -4.58 23.84 -8.38
N SER A 124 -3.39 24.14 -8.94
CA SER A 124 -3.00 23.72 -10.26
C SER A 124 -2.67 22.22 -10.29
N GLY A 125 -3.44 21.41 -11.01
CA GLY A 125 -3.18 19.97 -11.14
C GLY A 125 -3.90 19.07 -10.13
N VAL A 126 -4.88 19.59 -9.40
CA VAL A 126 -5.76 18.81 -8.52
C VAL A 126 -6.45 17.72 -9.33
N SER A 127 -6.35 16.48 -8.88
CA SER A 127 -7.04 15.36 -9.53
C SER A 127 -8.55 15.44 -9.35
N GLU A 128 -9.29 14.82 -10.28
CA GLU A 128 -10.75 14.74 -10.20
C GLU A 128 -11.20 14.05 -8.90
N HIS A 129 -10.49 13.01 -8.47
CA HIS A 129 -10.76 12.31 -7.21
C HIS A 129 -10.57 13.21 -5.99
N LEU A 130 -9.51 14.01 -5.96
CA LEU A 130 -9.27 14.90 -4.83
C LEU A 130 -10.29 16.06 -4.83
N ALA A 131 -10.62 16.62 -5.99
CA ALA A 131 -11.67 17.61 -6.13
C ALA A 131 -13.05 17.08 -5.70
N SER A 132 -13.39 15.83 -6.04
CA SER A 132 -14.61 15.17 -5.57
C SER A 132 -14.69 15.10 -4.05
N ARG A 133 -13.60 14.71 -3.40
CA ARG A 133 -13.55 14.64 -1.91
C ARG A 133 -13.75 15.99 -1.24
N VAL A 134 -13.19 17.05 -1.81
CA VAL A 134 -13.43 18.43 -1.35
C VAL A 134 -14.92 18.75 -1.45
N LYS A 135 -15.51 18.51 -2.62
CA LYS A 135 -16.93 18.76 -2.89
C LYS A 135 -17.86 17.98 -1.95
N VAL A 136 -17.55 16.72 -1.67
CA VAL A 136 -18.28 15.90 -0.67
C VAL A 136 -18.25 16.56 0.70
N GLY A 137 -17.08 17.00 1.16
CA GLY A 137 -16.95 17.71 2.44
C GLY A 137 -17.79 19.00 2.49
N GLU A 138 -17.76 19.79 1.41
CA GLU A 138 -18.57 21.01 1.27
C GLU A 138 -20.09 20.72 1.31
N MET A 139 -20.54 19.65 0.62
CA MET A 139 -21.96 19.25 0.65
C MET A 139 -22.40 18.85 2.07
N LEU A 140 -21.60 18.11 2.79
CA LEU A 140 -21.90 17.70 4.17
C LEU A 140 -21.90 18.90 5.11
N MET A 141 -20.92 19.80 5.04
CA MET A 141 -20.88 21.05 5.83
C MET A 141 -22.04 21.99 5.51
N GLY A 142 -22.53 21.98 4.28
CA GLY A 142 -23.69 22.77 3.85
C GLY A 142 -25.05 22.21 4.26
N SER A 143 -25.12 21.01 4.87
CA SER A 143 -26.36 20.31 5.21
C SER A 143 -27.14 20.92 6.38
N GLY A 144 -26.53 21.80 7.15
CA GLY A 144 -27.08 22.34 8.40
C GLY A 144 -26.76 21.48 9.64
N VAL A 145 -26.16 20.31 9.46
CA VAL A 145 -25.62 19.49 10.58
C VAL A 145 -24.16 19.88 10.81
N PRO A 146 -23.73 20.21 12.04
CA PRO A 146 -22.32 20.45 12.34
C PRO A 146 -21.45 19.30 11.81
N THR A 147 -20.53 19.61 10.92
CA THR A 147 -19.69 18.60 10.23
C THR A 147 -18.21 18.86 10.53
N ALA A 148 -17.52 17.80 10.95
CA ALA A 148 -16.05 17.78 11.00
C ALA A 148 -15.53 17.01 9.77
N ALA A 149 -14.98 17.73 8.80
CA ALA A 149 -14.40 17.15 7.61
C ALA A 149 -12.88 16.98 7.79
N LEU A 150 -12.44 15.79 8.19
CA LEU A 150 -11.02 15.47 8.38
C LEU A 150 -10.36 15.18 7.04
N GLN A 151 -9.31 15.92 6.75
CA GLN A 151 -8.54 15.81 5.52
C GLN A 151 -7.21 15.12 5.82
N ALA A 152 -7.08 13.86 5.43
CA ALA A 152 -5.91 13.06 5.70
C ALA A 152 -5.06 12.81 4.44
N GLY A 153 -3.75 12.72 4.64
CA GLY A 153 -2.81 12.23 3.64
C GLY A 153 -2.83 10.69 3.54
N VAL A 154 -1.68 10.12 3.20
CA VAL A 154 -1.51 8.67 3.10
C VAL A 154 -1.64 8.02 4.48
N VAL A 155 -2.61 7.10 4.61
CA VAL A 155 -2.80 6.32 5.84
C VAL A 155 -1.86 5.11 5.84
N ILE A 156 -1.04 5.01 6.89
CA ILE A 156 -0.10 3.89 7.10
C ILE A 156 -0.77 2.84 8.00
N GLY A 157 -1.15 1.73 7.41
CA GLY A 157 -1.79 0.62 8.09
C GLY A 157 -1.95 -0.59 7.19
N SER A 158 -2.03 -1.78 7.76
CA SER A 158 -1.92 -3.08 7.06
C SER A 158 -2.92 -3.30 5.92
N GLY A 159 -4.13 -2.77 6.03
CA GLY A 159 -5.18 -2.87 5.01
C GLY A 159 -5.34 -1.62 4.14
N SER A 160 -4.50 -0.59 4.31
CA SER A 160 -4.51 0.61 3.46
C SER A 160 -3.91 0.29 2.09
N LEU A 161 -4.64 0.64 1.01
CA LEU A 161 -4.13 0.45 -0.36
C LEU A 161 -2.85 1.26 -0.62
N SER A 162 -2.77 2.49 -0.10
CA SER A 162 -1.57 3.33 -0.23
C SER A 162 -0.37 2.71 0.47
N PHE A 163 -0.57 2.13 1.65
CA PHE A 163 0.50 1.41 2.36
C PHE A 163 0.88 0.12 1.64
N GLN A 164 -0.08 -0.64 1.12
CA GLN A 164 0.21 -1.85 0.34
C GLN A 164 1.00 -1.52 -0.93
N LEU A 165 0.65 -0.44 -1.63
CA LEU A 165 1.40 0.02 -2.80
C LEU A 165 2.85 0.37 -2.42
N LEU A 166 3.05 1.21 -1.39
CA LEU A 166 4.36 1.57 -0.85
C LEU A 166 5.18 0.32 -0.51
N ARG A 167 4.57 -0.60 0.23
CA ARG A 167 5.16 -1.86 0.65
C ARG A 167 5.60 -2.70 -0.55
N HIS A 168 4.67 -3.02 -1.45
CA HIS A 168 4.97 -3.89 -2.58
C HIS A 168 6.05 -3.34 -3.51
N ILE A 169 6.04 -2.04 -3.79
CA ILE A 169 7.09 -1.41 -4.58
C ILE A 169 8.44 -1.55 -3.86
N THR A 170 8.49 -1.18 -2.58
CA THR A 170 9.75 -1.18 -1.83
C THR A 170 10.32 -2.58 -1.61
N GLU A 171 9.46 -3.56 -1.35
CA GLU A 171 9.89 -4.94 -1.09
C GLU A 171 10.31 -5.67 -2.37
N ARG A 172 9.59 -5.45 -3.48
CA ARG A 172 9.80 -6.20 -4.73
C ARG A 172 10.84 -5.58 -5.66
N ALA A 173 10.99 -4.25 -5.63
CA ALA A 173 11.92 -3.54 -6.48
C ALA A 173 13.16 -3.07 -5.68
N PRO A 174 14.30 -3.76 -5.74
CA PRO A 174 15.53 -3.34 -5.06
C PRO A 174 16.10 -2.04 -5.64
N THR A 175 15.69 -1.67 -6.84
CA THR A 175 15.88 -0.36 -7.47
C THR A 175 14.71 -0.09 -8.39
N PHE A 176 14.39 1.19 -8.63
CA PHE A 176 13.27 1.53 -9.49
C PHE A 176 13.51 2.82 -10.29
N ILE A 177 12.74 2.96 -11.37
CA ILE A 177 12.67 4.19 -12.15
C ILE A 177 11.36 4.88 -11.79
N ALA A 178 11.43 6.14 -11.41
CA ALA A 178 10.32 6.91 -10.90
C ALA A 178 10.08 8.19 -11.73
N PRO A 179 8.85 8.67 -11.82
CA PRO A 179 8.57 10.00 -12.33
C PRO A 179 9.05 11.08 -11.36
N ASP A 180 9.25 12.31 -11.85
CA ASP A 180 9.78 13.40 -11.02
C ASP A 180 8.87 13.79 -9.85
N TRP A 181 7.55 13.62 -10.00
CA TRP A 181 6.58 13.92 -8.94
C TRP A 181 6.70 13.02 -7.69
N ILE A 182 7.50 11.95 -7.71
CA ILE A 182 7.76 11.14 -6.51
C ILE A 182 8.50 11.94 -5.41
N ARG A 183 8.97 13.13 -5.73
CA ARG A 183 9.61 14.07 -4.80
C ARG A 183 8.64 15.02 -4.12
N ASN A 184 7.36 14.97 -4.46
CA ASN A 184 6.34 15.77 -3.79
C ASN A 184 6.25 15.41 -2.31
N GLU A 185 6.00 16.41 -1.50
CA GLU A 185 5.92 16.27 -0.05
C GLU A 185 4.54 15.79 0.40
N ILE A 186 4.57 14.87 1.36
CA ILE A 186 3.40 14.23 1.92
C ILE A 186 3.52 14.19 3.43
N THR A 187 2.41 14.43 4.13
CA THR A 187 2.31 14.17 5.57
C THR A 187 1.49 12.88 5.78
N PRO A 188 2.13 11.72 5.94
CA PRO A 188 1.44 10.46 6.22
C PRO A 188 0.88 10.45 7.66
N ILE A 189 -0.14 9.63 7.89
CA ILE A 189 -0.73 9.43 9.22
C ILE A 189 -0.86 7.94 9.52
N SER A 190 -0.65 7.54 10.77
CA SER A 190 -0.88 6.16 11.19
C SER A 190 -2.37 5.82 11.22
N GLU A 191 -2.69 4.53 11.00
CA GLU A 191 -4.06 4.02 11.19
C GLU A 191 -4.61 4.34 12.59
N ARG A 192 -3.80 4.13 13.62
CA ARG A 192 -4.18 4.41 15.01
C ARG A 192 -4.60 5.86 15.18
N ASP A 193 -3.81 6.78 14.67
CA ASP A 193 -4.00 8.21 14.90
C ASP A 193 -5.19 8.74 14.10
N ILE A 194 -5.37 8.31 12.83
CA ILE A 194 -6.56 8.72 12.07
C ILE A 194 -7.86 8.21 12.68
N VAL A 195 -7.86 6.98 13.21
CA VAL A 195 -9.03 6.42 13.90
C VAL A 195 -9.31 7.21 15.18
N HIS A 196 -8.29 7.56 15.96
CA HIS A 196 -8.42 8.41 17.14
C HIS A 196 -9.10 9.74 16.80
N TYR A 197 -8.59 10.46 15.78
CA TYR A 197 -9.16 11.75 15.38
C TYR A 197 -10.58 11.64 14.84
N LEU A 198 -10.87 10.60 14.05
CA LEU A 198 -12.23 10.34 13.54
C LEU A 198 -13.23 10.11 14.68
N VAL A 199 -12.85 9.37 15.70
CA VAL A 199 -13.75 9.08 16.84
C VAL A 199 -13.87 10.31 17.73
N LYS A 200 -12.78 11.00 18.06
CA LYS A 200 -12.78 12.19 18.91
C LYS A 200 -13.47 13.39 18.27
N ALA A 201 -13.52 13.48 16.96
CA ALA A 201 -14.25 14.53 16.25
C ALA A 201 -15.76 14.56 16.56
N ALA A 202 -16.33 13.46 17.07
CA ALA A 202 -17.71 13.41 17.54
C ALA A 202 -17.95 14.29 18.80
N ASP A 203 -16.90 14.62 19.54
CA ASP A 203 -16.97 15.37 20.78
C ASP A 203 -16.66 16.88 20.60
N LEU A 204 -16.44 17.33 19.37
CA LEU A 204 -16.24 18.74 19.04
C LEU A 204 -17.45 19.58 19.44
N PRO A 205 -17.27 20.88 19.84
CA PRO A 205 -18.36 21.78 20.12
C PRO A 205 -19.37 21.90 18.96
N ALA A 206 -20.66 22.07 19.29
CA ALA A 206 -21.74 22.06 18.30
C ALA A 206 -21.64 23.18 17.26
N ASP A 207 -20.93 24.26 17.54
CA ASP A 207 -20.69 25.39 16.65
C ASP A 207 -19.52 25.14 15.65
N VAL A 208 -18.77 24.05 15.83
CA VAL A 208 -17.67 23.70 14.94
C VAL A 208 -18.21 22.98 13.70
N ASN A 209 -18.15 23.66 12.55
CA ASN A 209 -18.56 23.17 11.24
C ASN A 209 -17.52 23.56 10.18
N ARG A 210 -16.46 22.76 10.04
CA ARG A 210 -15.33 23.05 9.14
C ARG A 210 -14.50 21.82 8.78
N SER A 211 -13.59 22.01 7.84
CA SER A 211 -12.52 21.05 7.54
C SER A 211 -11.34 21.22 8.51
N PHE A 212 -10.63 20.11 8.73
CA PHE A 212 -9.41 20.02 9.53
C PHE A 212 -8.37 19.19 8.79
N ASP A 213 -7.15 19.69 8.71
CA ASP A 213 -6.03 18.88 8.26
C ASP A 213 -5.64 17.88 9.37
N VAL A 214 -5.40 16.63 8.98
CA VAL A 214 -4.92 15.61 9.92
C VAL A 214 -3.75 14.84 9.33
N GLY A 215 -2.70 14.69 10.10
CA GLY A 215 -1.47 14.00 9.66
C GLY A 215 -0.60 13.59 10.83
N GLY A 216 0.35 12.72 10.56
CA GLY A 216 1.37 12.36 11.52
C GLY A 216 2.37 13.49 11.78
N PRO A 217 3.37 13.24 12.63
CA PRO A 217 4.33 14.28 13.06
C PRO A 217 5.36 14.65 11.99
N GLU A 218 5.46 13.90 10.90
CA GLU A 218 6.52 14.02 9.91
C GLU A 218 5.96 14.33 8.51
N THR A 219 6.60 15.30 7.82
CA THR A 219 6.39 15.55 6.39
C THR A 219 7.64 15.15 5.64
N MET A 220 7.47 14.46 4.49
CA MET A 220 8.60 13.98 3.71
C MET A 220 8.21 13.75 2.25
N PRO A 221 9.18 13.76 1.31
CA PRO A 221 8.96 13.30 -0.06
C PRO A 221 8.49 11.85 -0.09
N TYR A 222 7.61 11.50 -1.06
CA TYR A 222 7.11 10.12 -1.19
C TYR A 222 8.26 9.10 -1.35
N VAL A 223 9.32 9.48 -2.05
CA VAL A 223 10.50 8.62 -2.20
C VAL A 223 11.21 8.34 -0.86
N ASP A 224 11.21 9.30 0.05
CA ASP A 224 11.78 9.12 1.39
C ASP A 224 10.92 8.17 2.24
N MET A 225 9.60 8.13 2.02
CA MET A 225 8.75 7.12 2.64
C MET A 225 9.19 5.70 2.26
N MET A 226 9.58 5.47 1.00
CA MET A 226 10.08 4.17 0.56
C MET A 226 11.42 3.80 1.23
N GLU A 227 12.34 4.76 1.34
CA GLU A 227 13.61 4.55 2.03
C GLU A 227 13.41 4.28 3.53
N ARG A 228 12.57 5.07 4.19
CA ARG A 228 12.23 4.88 5.62
C ARG A 228 11.45 3.59 5.88
N TYR A 229 10.57 3.20 4.94
CA TYR A 229 9.93 1.88 4.98
C TYR A 229 10.99 0.77 4.97
N ALA A 230 11.91 0.81 3.99
CA ALA A 230 12.96 -0.19 3.88
C ALA A 230 13.79 -0.29 5.17
N GLN A 231 14.20 0.84 5.74
CA GLN A 231 14.92 0.89 7.03
C GLN A 231 14.09 0.31 8.18
N ALA A 232 12.80 0.68 8.28
CA ALA A 232 11.92 0.25 9.37
C ALA A 232 11.71 -1.27 9.41
N VAL A 233 11.73 -1.92 8.23
CA VAL A 233 11.55 -3.39 8.09
C VAL A 233 12.86 -4.13 7.84
N GLY A 234 14.04 -3.47 7.93
CA GLY A 234 15.35 -4.07 7.81
C GLY A 234 15.74 -4.46 6.38
N LEU A 235 15.26 -3.72 5.38
CA LEU A 235 15.69 -3.85 4.00
C LEU A 235 16.83 -2.87 3.68
N HIS A 236 17.65 -3.20 2.68
CA HIS A 236 18.67 -2.29 2.17
C HIS A 236 18.06 -1.07 1.52
N ARG A 237 18.89 -0.02 1.42
CA ARG A 237 18.54 1.22 0.72
C ARG A 237 18.05 0.92 -0.69
N ARG A 238 16.99 1.65 -1.13
CA ARG A 238 16.36 1.53 -2.45
C ARG A 238 16.82 2.66 -3.37
N PRO A 239 17.94 2.51 -4.12
CA PRO A 239 18.34 3.53 -5.08
C PRO A 239 17.30 3.67 -6.18
N TYR A 240 17.06 4.91 -6.63
CA TYR A 240 16.11 5.21 -7.69
C TYR A 240 16.70 6.17 -8.73
N PHE A 241 16.12 6.13 -9.91
CA PHE A 241 16.41 7.04 -11.01
C PHE A 241 15.13 7.73 -11.44
N THR A 242 15.18 9.05 -11.65
CA THR A 242 14.02 9.77 -12.16
C THR A 242 14.01 9.80 -13.68
N ALA A 243 12.81 9.64 -14.28
CA ALA A 243 12.58 9.73 -15.71
C ALA A 243 11.50 10.80 -15.97
N PRO A 244 11.89 12.02 -16.43
CA PRO A 244 10.97 13.14 -16.61
C PRO A 244 9.81 12.87 -17.59
N ILE A 245 10.04 11.97 -18.55
CA ILE A 245 9.05 11.59 -19.57
C ILE A 245 8.05 10.52 -19.10
N MET A 246 8.22 10.01 -17.86
CA MET A 246 7.34 8.95 -17.36
C MET A 246 5.98 9.53 -16.97
N THR A 247 4.94 9.16 -17.72
CA THR A 247 3.55 9.54 -17.41
C THR A 247 2.97 8.69 -16.28
N ARG A 248 1.90 9.19 -15.62
CA ARG A 248 1.18 8.44 -14.57
C ARG A 248 0.70 7.07 -15.08
N ARG A 249 0.19 7.00 -16.31
CA ARG A 249 -0.27 5.73 -16.92
C ARG A 249 0.88 4.75 -17.17
N MET A 250 2.05 5.23 -17.60
CA MET A 250 3.22 4.37 -17.76
C MET A 250 3.71 3.83 -16.43
N ALA A 251 3.71 4.67 -15.39
CA ALA A 251 4.08 4.25 -14.04
C ALA A 251 3.05 3.25 -13.47
N SER A 252 1.75 3.50 -13.64
CA SER A 252 0.69 2.58 -13.19
C SER A 252 0.80 1.21 -13.86
N ALA A 253 0.92 1.14 -15.19
CA ALA A 253 1.07 -0.12 -15.92
C ALA A 253 2.33 -0.91 -15.50
N GLY A 254 3.41 -0.22 -15.13
CA GLY A 254 4.59 -0.86 -14.54
C GLY A 254 4.31 -1.45 -13.16
N LEU A 255 3.53 -0.76 -12.35
CA LEU A 255 3.24 -1.17 -10.97
C LEU A 255 2.13 -2.22 -10.86
N SER A 256 1.15 -2.23 -11.75
CA SER A 256 0.15 -3.31 -11.80
C SER A 256 0.81 -4.67 -12.13
N PHE A 257 1.94 -4.65 -12.84
CA PHE A 257 2.77 -5.85 -13.02
C PHE A 257 3.57 -6.22 -11.76
N LEU A 258 3.99 -5.23 -10.97
CA LEU A 258 4.82 -5.42 -9.78
C LEU A 258 4.02 -5.68 -8.49
N THR A 259 2.74 -5.32 -8.48
CA THR A 259 1.89 -5.36 -7.29
C THR A 259 0.64 -6.20 -7.57
N PRO A 260 -0.04 -6.74 -6.56
CA PRO A 260 -1.33 -7.40 -6.75
C PRO A 260 -2.49 -6.41 -6.93
N LEU A 261 -2.20 -5.11 -7.06
CA LEU A 261 -3.19 -4.05 -7.22
C LEU A 261 -3.50 -3.82 -8.70
N SER A 262 -4.76 -3.53 -8.99
CA SER A 262 -5.23 -3.18 -10.33
C SER A 262 -4.87 -1.73 -10.69
N ASP A 263 -4.87 -1.40 -11.97
CA ASP A 263 -4.68 -0.02 -12.44
C ASP A 263 -5.71 0.95 -11.84
N ASP A 264 -6.96 0.50 -11.67
CA ASP A 264 -8.05 1.29 -11.09
C ASP A 264 -7.80 1.63 -9.61
N GLU A 265 -7.06 0.78 -8.88
CA GLU A 265 -6.65 1.04 -7.49
C GLU A 265 -5.38 1.90 -7.40
N ILE A 266 -4.45 1.77 -8.35
CA ILE A 266 -3.16 2.47 -8.35
C ILE A 266 -3.32 3.92 -8.81
N LEU A 267 -4.09 4.19 -9.86
CA LEU A 267 -4.21 5.52 -10.45
C LEU A 267 -4.70 6.59 -9.47
N PRO A 268 -5.76 6.38 -8.66
CA PRO A 268 -6.19 7.37 -7.66
C PRO A 268 -5.12 7.67 -6.60
N ILE A 269 -4.31 6.67 -6.22
CA ILE A 269 -3.21 6.86 -5.29
C ILE A 269 -2.13 7.75 -5.93
N PHE A 270 -1.77 7.50 -7.18
CA PHE A 270 -0.81 8.32 -7.91
C PHE A 270 -1.28 9.75 -8.12
N GLU A 271 -2.56 9.94 -8.35
CA GLU A 271 -3.15 11.27 -8.44
C GLU A 271 -2.99 12.03 -7.13
N SER A 272 -3.19 11.36 -6.00
CA SER A 272 -3.05 11.96 -4.67
C SER A 272 -1.59 12.34 -4.34
N VAL A 273 -0.61 11.53 -4.75
CA VAL A 273 0.82 11.78 -4.46
C VAL A 273 1.52 12.60 -5.54
N SER A 274 0.83 12.95 -6.63
CA SER A 274 1.40 13.76 -7.72
C SER A 274 1.39 15.27 -7.45
N VAL A 275 0.90 15.68 -6.31
CA VAL A 275 0.89 17.05 -5.79
C VAL A 275 1.31 17.02 -4.32
N ASP A 276 1.83 18.15 -3.81
CA ASP A 276 2.15 18.26 -2.39
C ASP A 276 0.87 18.16 -1.55
N THR A 277 0.85 17.21 -0.62
CA THR A 277 -0.27 17.00 0.30
C THR A 277 0.26 17.04 1.74
N VAL A 278 0.48 18.26 2.22
CA VAL A 278 1.05 18.53 3.54
C VAL A 278 0.01 19.14 4.48
N VAL A 279 0.12 18.83 5.74
CA VAL A 279 -0.68 19.42 6.81
C VAL A 279 -0.29 20.91 6.96
N LYS A 280 -1.27 21.80 6.91
CA LYS A 280 -1.08 23.25 7.01
C LYS A 280 -1.46 23.79 8.39
N GLU A 281 -2.31 23.07 9.12
CA GLU A 281 -2.78 23.43 10.46
C GLU A 281 -2.97 22.18 11.32
N ARG A 282 -3.04 22.33 12.63
CA ARG A 282 -3.22 21.23 13.60
C ARG A 282 -4.32 21.56 14.62
N ASP A 283 -5.28 22.36 14.22
CA ASP A 283 -6.35 22.84 15.10
C ASP A 283 -7.15 21.70 15.72
N LEU A 284 -7.33 20.58 14.98
CA LEU A 284 -8.04 19.42 15.52
C LEU A 284 -7.30 18.82 16.72
N GLU A 285 -5.98 18.72 16.66
CA GLU A 285 -5.15 18.21 17.78
C GLU A 285 -5.32 19.07 19.04
N GLU A 286 -5.43 20.40 18.87
CA GLU A 286 -5.66 21.33 19.97
C GLU A 286 -7.06 21.17 20.59
N LEU A 287 -8.07 20.86 19.77
CA LEU A 287 -9.47 20.76 20.21
C LEU A 287 -9.80 19.41 20.85
N VAL A 288 -9.26 18.31 20.35
CA VAL A 288 -9.64 16.95 20.80
C VAL A 288 -8.51 16.19 21.48
N GLY A 289 -7.30 16.75 21.49
CA GLY A 289 -6.10 16.13 22.03
C GLY A 289 -5.50 15.06 21.10
N THR A 290 -4.21 14.81 21.28
CA THR A 290 -3.51 13.70 20.62
C THR A 290 -3.75 12.38 21.35
N PRO A 291 -3.48 11.20 20.74
CA PRO A 291 -3.42 9.92 21.44
C PRO A 291 -2.55 10.01 22.70
N ALA A 292 -2.83 9.18 23.72
CA ALA A 292 -2.15 9.24 25.01
C ALA A 292 -0.62 9.17 24.95
N ASP A 293 -0.10 8.40 23.99
CA ASP A 293 1.34 8.24 23.74
C ASP A 293 1.86 9.20 22.65
N GLY A 294 1.08 10.22 22.29
CA GLY A 294 1.35 11.09 21.15
C GLY A 294 1.07 10.45 19.80
N ASN A 295 1.26 11.23 18.73
CA ASN A 295 1.14 10.73 17.36
C ASN A 295 2.31 9.79 17.02
N GLN A 296 2.01 8.69 16.33
CA GLN A 296 3.03 7.75 15.89
C GLN A 296 3.90 8.35 14.80
N SER A 297 5.21 8.14 14.92
CA SER A 297 6.14 8.39 13.81
C SER A 297 5.86 7.46 12.62
N PHE A 298 6.28 7.87 11.44
CA PHE A 298 6.15 7.03 10.24
C PHE A 298 6.78 5.64 10.44
N ALA A 299 7.97 5.59 11.03
CA ALA A 299 8.66 4.32 11.26
C ALA A 299 7.93 3.40 12.24
N GLU A 300 7.29 3.94 13.27
CA GLU A 300 6.46 3.16 14.20
C GLU A 300 5.21 2.62 13.52
N ALA A 301 4.50 3.47 12.77
CA ALA A 301 3.32 3.07 11.99
C ALA A 301 3.64 1.94 11.00
N VAL A 302 4.78 2.05 10.29
CA VAL A 302 5.26 1.01 9.37
C VAL A 302 5.53 -0.31 10.11
N ARG A 303 6.24 -0.27 11.26
CA ARG A 303 6.54 -1.50 12.01
C ARG A 303 5.27 -2.20 12.51
N VAL A 304 4.25 -1.44 12.93
CA VAL A 304 2.96 -2.00 13.34
C VAL A 304 2.25 -2.61 12.12
N ALA A 305 2.08 -1.86 11.04
CA ALA A 305 1.40 -2.30 9.84
C ALA A 305 2.10 -3.51 9.18
N ALA A 306 3.43 -3.58 9.23
CA ALA A 306 4.19 -4.68 8.64
C ALA A 306 4.09 -5.99 9.44
N ARG A 307 3.82 -5.96 10.75
CA ARG A 307 3.62 -7.17 11.57
C ARG A 307 2.36 -7.92 11.18
N ASP A 308 1.32 -7.20 10.80
CA ASP A 308 0.00 -7.75 10.48
C ASP A 308 -0.13 -8.19 9.02
N THR A 309 0.97 -8.08 8.26
CA THR A 309 0.98 -8.45 6.85
C THR A 309 1.92 -9.63 6.62
N ALA A 310 1.52 -10.53 5.71
CA ALA A 310 2.43 -11.59 5.27
C ALA A 310 3.72 -10.98 4.70
N PRO A 311 4.88 -11.63 4.90
CA PRO A 311 6.13 -11.17 4.32
C PRO A 311 6.01 -10.97 2.81
N GLY A 312 6.53 -9.86 2.31
CA GLY A 312 6.49 -9.55 0.89
C GLY A 312 7.50 -10.35 0.08
N ALA A 313 7.34 -10.25 -1.24
CA ALA A 313 8.21 -10.89 -2.22
C ALA A 313 9.51 -10.09 -2.43
N TYR A 314 10.43 -10.18 -1.47
CA TYR A 314 11.69 -9.43 -1.53
C TYR A 314 12.52 -9.77 -2.78
N GLY A 315 12.78 -8.75 -3.59
CA GLY A 315 13.61 -8.89 -4.78
C GLY A 315 13.00 -9.72 -5.91
N GLU A 316 11.69 -10.02 -5.88
CA GLU A 316 11.00 -10.84 -6.89
C GLU A 316 11.21 -10.32 -8.30
N VAL A 317 11.11 -8.99 -8.48
CA VAL A 317 11.33 -8.36 -9.79
C VAL A 317 12.76 -8.52 -10.26
N ALA A 318 13.72 -8.28 -9.37
CA ALA A 318 15.14 -8.49 -9.70
C ALA A 318 15.39 -9.96 -10.05
N THR A 319 14.82 -10.90 -9.31
CA THR A 319 14.96 -12.34 -9.57
C THR A 319 14.35 -12.72 -10.92
N THR A 320 13.14 -12.21 -11.23
CA THR A 320 12.49 -12.43 -12.52
C THR A 320 13.29 -11.81 -13.67
N PHE A 321 13.79 -10.59 -13.47
CA PHE A 321 14.61 -9.91 -14.48
C PHE A 321 15.93 -10.66 -14.73
N HIS A 322 16.59 -11.12 -13.67
CA HIS A 322 17.78 -11.97 -13.78
C HIS A 322 17.50 -13.29 -14.51
N ALA A 323 16.39 -13.94 -14.21
CA ALA A 323 16.00 -15.17 -14.89
C ALA A 323 15.75 -14.93 -16.39
N ILE A 324 15.03 -13.88 -16.75
CA ILE A 324 14.78 -13.49 -18.16
C ILE A 324 16.10 -13.16 -18.85
N ALA A 325 16.96 -12.36 -18.24
CA ALA A 325 18.23 -11.97 -18.81
C ALA A 325 19.18 -13.17 -18.95
N ALA A 326 19.18 -14.10 -18.00
CA ALA A 326 19.94 -15.32 -18.08
C ALA A 326 19.46 -16.24 -19.21
N LEU A 327 18.15 -16.45 -19.35
CA LEU A 327 17.57 -17.19 -20.47
C LEU A 327 17.90 -16.55 -21.82
N TRP A 328 17.79 -15.24 -21.89
CA TRP A 328 18.11 -14.51 -23.10
C TRP A 328 19.62 -14.57 -23.43
N SER A 329 20.50 -14.54 -22.43
CA SER A 329 21.95 -14.68 -22.64
C SER A 329 22.35 -16.02 -23.26
N LEU A 330 21.55 -17.07 -23.07
CA LEU A 330 21.73 -18.35 -23.73
C LEU A 330 21.44 -18.29 -25.24
N TRP A 331 20.50 -17.43 -25.67
CA TRP A 331 20.02 -17.35 -27.05
C TRP A 331 20.82 -16.42 -27.95
N ALA A 332 21.51 -15.41 -27.43
CA ALA A 332 22.16 -14.39 -28.24
C ALA A 332 23.60 -14.06 -27.78
N PRO A 333 24.52 -14.98 -27.77
CA PRO A 333 25.89 -14.73 -27.34
C PRO A 333 26.60 -13.74 -28.27
N GLY A 334 27.17 -12.68 -27.74
CA GLY A 334 28.17 -11.85 -28.43
C GLY A 334 27.71 -10.50 -28.98
N ARG A 335 26.52 -10.01 -28.71
CA ARG A 335 26.05 -8.69 -29.20
C ARG A 335 26.22 -7.56 -28.16
N ALA A 336 26.75 -6.43 -28.56
CA ALA A 336 27.12 -5.29 -27.67
C ALA A 336 25.93 -4.61 -26.97
N TRP A 337 24.72 -4.73 -27.49
CA TRP A 337 23.49 -4.14 -26.88
C TRP A 337 23.05 -4.79 -25.55
N TRP A 338 23.71 -5.86 -25.11
CA TRP A 338 23.55 -6.50 -23.80
C TRP A 338 24.13 -5.69 -22.62
N LEU A 339 25.04 -4.76 -22.90
CA LEU A 339 25.72 -4.02 -21.86
C LEU A 339 24.74 -3.27 -20.92
N PRO A 340 23.70 -2.57 -21.43
CA PRO A 340 22.71 -1.94 -20.58
C PRO A 340 21.94 -2.92 -19.70
N LEU A 341 21.58 -4.10 -20.24
CA LEU A 341 20.86 -5.13 -19.51
C LEU A 341 21.70 -5.71 -18.38
N ASN A 342 22.97 -6.02 -18.65
CA ASN A 342 23.90 -6.54 -17.66
C ASN A 342 24.24 -5.51 -16.57
N LEU A 343 24.34 -4.21 -16.92
CA LEU A 343 24.52 -3.16 -15.94
C LEU A 343 23.30 -3.02 -15.01
N THR A 344 22.10 -3.08 -15.57
CA THR A 344 20.87 -3.06 -14.78
C THR A 344 20.81 -4.27 -13.85
N GLN A 345 21.17 -5.46 -14.36
CA GLN A 345 21.29 -6.66 -13.54
C GLN A 345 22.27 -6.47 -12.37
N ALA A 346 23.48 -5.97 -12.63
CA ALA A 346 24.48 -5.76 -11.58
C ALA A 346 24.00 -4.78 -10.51
N VAL A 347 23.34 -3.70 -10.91
CA VAL A 347 22.79 -2.69 -9.99
C VAL A 347 21.66 -3.23 -9.12
N THR A 348 20.78 -4.06 -9.68
CA THR A 348 19.66 -4.66 -8.93
C THR A 348 20.08 -5.83 -8.05
N MET A 349 21.18 -6.50 -8.39
CA MET A 349 21.63 -7.72 -7.74
C MET A 349 22.16 -7.48 -6.33
N VAL A 350 22.95 -6.42 -6.13
CA VAL A 350 23.60 -6.15 -4.83
C VAL A 350 22.58 -5.95 -3.71
N PRO A 351 21.59 -5.06 -3.83
CA PRO A 351 20.57 -4.90 -2.80
C PRO A 351 19.76 -6.17 -2.54
N THR A 352 19.43 -6.94 -3.61
CA THR A 352 18.64 -8.18 -3.48
C THR A 352 19.39 -9.25 -2.71
N VAL A 353 20.70 -9.42 -3.00
CA VAL A 353 21.55 -10.38 -2.25
C VAL A 353 21.67 -9.97 -0.80
N ALA A 354 21.86 -8.68 -0.56
CA ALA A 354 21.99 -8.15 0.79
C ALA A 354 20.69 -8.38 1.59
N ASP A 355 19.53 -8.04 1.04
CA ASP A 355 18.23 -8.28 1.68
C ASP A 355 17.99 -9.78 2.02
N ILE A 356 18.37 -10.68 1.11
CA ILE A 356 18.21 -12.13 1.33
C ILE A 356 19.16 -12.63 2.41
N ASN A 357 20.38 -12.09 2.50
CA ASN A 357 21.37 -12.52 3.48
C ASN A 357 21.10 -11.99 4.89
N GLU A 358 20.55 -10.79 5.04
CA GLU A 358 20.24 -10.22 6.37
C GLU A 358 18.98 -10.82 7.00
N ARG A 359 18.02 -11.25 6.17
CA ARG A 359 16.82 -11.89 6.66
C ARG A 359 17.02 -13.41 6.70
N ASP A 360 17.60 -13.90 7.78
CA ASP A 360 17.70 -15.34 8.10
C ASP A 360 16.31 -15.93 8.47
N ASP A 361 15.26 -15.29 8.05
CA ASP A 361 13.88 -15.66 8.34
C ASP A 361 13.35 -16.53 7.20
N SER A 362 13.49 -17.85 7.39
CA SER A 362 13.05 -18.86 6.42
C SER A 362 11.56 -18.75 6.06
N GLN A 363 10.74 -18.17 6.94
CA GLN A 363 9.31 -17.98 6.72
C GLN A 363 9.01 -16.81 5.76
N ALA A 364 9.81 -15.75 5.77
CA ALA A 364 9.66 -14.62 4.85
C ALA A 364 9.94 -15.01 3.40
N LEU A 365 10.76 -16.03 3.18
CA LEU A 365 11.11 -16.55 1.87
C LEU A 365 10.10 -17.54 1.30
N GLU A 366 9.28 -18.17 2.14
CA GLU A 366 8.28 -19.16 1.70
C GLU A 366 7.08 -18.53 0.98
N ALA A 367 6.83 -17.24 1.18
CA ALA A 367 5.63 -16.57 0.65
C ALA A 367 5.73 -16.17 -0.84
N THR A 368 6.86 -16.39 -1.52
CA THR A 368 7.20 -15.51 -2.65
C THR A 368 7.29 -16.11 -4.04
N LEU A 369 6.94 -17.35 -4.31
CA LEU A 369 6.96 -17.85 -5.70
C LEU A 369 5.68 -18.56 -6.09
N GLY A 370 4.71 -17.77 -6.56
CA GLY A 370 3.55 -18.28 -7.28
C GLY A 370 3.74 -18.44 -8.78
N PHE A 371 4.97 -18.30 -9.32
CA PHE A 371 5.22 -18.40 -10.76
C PHE A 371 6.30 -19.44 -11.11
N GLY A 372 5.87 -20.50 -11.76
CA GLY A 372 6.74 -21.47 -12.40
C GLY A 372 6.98 -22.78 -11.66
N PRO A 373 7.74 -23.72 -12.25
CA PRO A 373 7.96 -25.08 -11.73
C PRO A 373 8.82 -25.15 -10.46
N PHE A 374 9.15 -24.01 -9.86
CA PHE A 374 10.00 -23.87 -8.69
C PHE A 374 9.17 -23.30 -7.54
N SER A 375 8.62 -24.17 -6.70
CA SER A 375 7.94 -23.76 -5.46
C SER A 375 8.92 -23.19 -4.42
N ALA A 376 8.49 -22.22 -3.60
CA ALA A 376 9.26 -21.68 -2.48
C ALA A 376 9.86 -22.79 -1.60
N PRO A 377 10.97 -22.69 -1.14
CA PRO A 377 12.10 -21.83 -0.84
C PRO A 377 12.95 -21.52 -2.08
N ALA A 378 12.32 -21.56 -3.21
CA ALA A 378 12.93 -21.46 -4.52
C ALA A 378 13.40 -20.02 -4.84
N SER A 379 13.10 -18.98 -4.06
CA SER A 379 13.62 -17.63 -4.36
C SER A 379 15.14 -17.57 -4.22
N GLN A 380 15.71 -18.14 -3.18
CA GLN A 380 17.17 -18.21 -3.03
C GLN A 380 17.78 -19.15 -4.07
N THR A 381 17.13 -20.26 -4.36
CA THR A 381 17.60 -21.21 -5.37
C THR A 381 17.41 -20.68 -6.77
N ALA A 382 16.29 -20.03 -7.08
CA ALA A 382 16.06 -19.36 -8.37
C ALA A 382 17.05 -18.22 -8.58
N PHE A 383 17.29 -17.40 -7.57
CA PHE A 383 18.29 -16.35 -7.60
C PHE A 383 19.71 -16.91 -7.79
N ALA A 384 20.09 -17.92 -7.02
CA ALA A 384 21.38 -18.58 -7.18
C ALA A 384 21.54 -19.24 -8.55
N THR A 385 20.45 -19.75 -9.12
CA THR A 385 20.42 -20.30 -10.49
C THR A 385 20.64 -19.21 -11.53
N ALA A 386 19.93 -18.08 -11.41
CA ALA A 386 20.09 -16.94 -12.31
C ALA A 386 21.52 -16.38 -12.24
N LEU A 387 22.06 -16.22 -11.02
CA LEU A 387 23.43 -15.79 -10.79
C LEU A 387 24.45 -16.74 -11.40
N ASN A 388 24.21 -18.03 -11.26
CA ASN A 388 25.09 -19.05 -11.86
C ASN A 388 25.07 -18.98 -13.39
N LEU A 389 23.93 -18.74 -14.02
CA LEU A 389 23.82 -18.53 -15.46
C LEU A 389 24.55 -17.27 -15.91
N ASP A 390 24.48 -16.19 -15.16
CA ASP A 390 25.21 -14.95 -15.45
C ASP A 390 26.72 -15.15 -15.41
N PHE A 391 27.24 -15.80 -14.36
CA PHE A 391 28.67 -16.13 -14.28
C PHE A 391 29.10 -17.11 -15.36
N ASN A 392 28.24 -18.03 -15.75
CA ASN A 392 28.49 -18.91 -16.88
C ASN A 392 28.66 -18.12 -18.19
N TRP A 393 27.75 -17.15 -18.44
CA TRP A 393 27.83 -16.26 -19.61
C TRP A 393 29.11 -15.42 -19.58
N ILE A 394 29.46 -14.80 -18.43
CA ILE A 394 30.69 -14.03 -18.26
C ILE A 394 31.92 -14.91 -18.54
N ALA A 395 31.96 -16.12 -17.98
CA ALA A 395 33.05 -17.06 -18.17
C ALA A 395 33.22 -17.49 -19.65
N ARG A 396 32.13 -17.52 -20.42
CA ARG A 396 32.17 -17.79 -21.87
C ARG A 396 32.67 -16.59 -22.68
N ARG A 397 32.19 -15.38 -22.31
CA ARG A 397 32.50 -14.17 -23.08
C ARG A 397 33.94 -13.72 -22.85
N TRP A 398 34.47 -13.88 -21.63
CA TRP A 398 35.84 -13.54 -21.23
C TRP A 398 36.48 -14.73 -20.48
N PRO A 399 36.91 -15.77 -21.19
CA PRO A 399 37.40 -17.02 -20.59
C PRO A 399 38.77 -16.85 -19.94
N ASN A 400 38.82 -16.45 -18.70
CA ASN A 400 40.02 -16.38 -17.89
C ASN A 400 39.85 -17.13 -16.55
N LYS A 401 40.94 -17.28 -15.79
CA LYS A 401 40.91 -18.00 -14.51
C LYS A 401 39.93 -17.42 -13.48
N TRP A 402 39.74 -16.10 -13.50
CA TRP A 402 38.87 -15.42 -12.55
C TRP A 402 37.38 -15.64 -12.88
N THR A 403 37.00 -15.44 -14.12
CA THR A 403 35.61 -15.63 -14.56
C THR A 403 35.18 -17.08 -14.45
N ARG A 404 36.05 -18.02 -14.75
CA ARG A 404 35.82 -19.47 -14.56
C ARG A 404 35.73 -19.82 -13.07
N GLY A 405 36.59 -19.23 -12.24
CA GLY A 405 36.55 -19.37 -10.79
C GLY A 405 35.25 -18.87 -10.19
N ALA A 406 34.79 -17.66 -10.60
CA ALA A 406 33.53 -17.10 -10.15
C ALA A 406 32.31 -17.97 -10.54
N TRP A 407 32.29 -18.49 -11.79
CA TRP A 407 31.27 -19.44 -12.21
C TRP A 407 31.30 -20.74 -11.39
N LEU A 408 32.46 -21.30 -11.12
CA LEU A 408 32.60 -22.50 -10.31
C LEU A 408 32.09 -22.27 -8.88
N LEU A 409 32.47 -21.15 -8.26
CA LEU A 409 32.01 -20.79 -6.90
C LEU A 409 30.49 -20.62 -6.86
N SER A 410 29.91 -19.95 -7.85
CA SER A 410 28.43 -19.80 -7.92
C SER A 410 27.74 -21.15 -8.13
N SER A 411 28.37 -22.09 -8.86
CA SER A 411 27.84 -23.44 -9.05
C SER A 411 27.89 -24.25 -7.73
N LEU A 412 28.94 -24.08 -6.94
CA LEU A 412 29.07 -24.71 -5.61
C LEU A 412 28.06 -24.12 -4.62
N ASP A 413 27.87 -22.80 -4.64
CA ASP A 413 26.87 -22.15 -3.78
C ASP A 413 25.45 -22.60 -4.14
N LEU A 414 25.11 -22.68 -5.43
CA LEU A 414 23.83 -23.22 -5.89
C LEU A 414 23.63 -24.66 -5.42
N ALA A 415 24.64 -25.52 -5.58
CA ALA A 415 24.58 -26.91 -5.13
C ALA A 415 24.39 -27.02 -3.61
N ARG A 416 25.10 -26.18 -2.83
CA ARG A 416 24.95 -26.09 -1.38
C ARG A 416 23.56 -25.70 -0.95
N ARG A 417 22.95 -24.69 -1.58
CA ARG A 417 21.59 -24.23 -1.28
C ARG A 417 20.55 -25.31 -1.58
N VAL A 418 20.60 -25.91 -2.76
CA VAL A 418 19.70 -27.01 -3.14
C VAL A 418 19.86 -28.21 -2.20
N TYR A 419 21.09 -28.53 -1.78
CA TYR A 419 21.33 -29.61 -0.82
C TYR A 419 20.71 -29.34 0.54
N LYS A 420 20.85 -28.12 1.06
CA LYS A 420 20.24 -27.73 2.35
C LYS A 420 18.72 -27.84 2.33
N GLU A 421 18.10 -27.48 1.22
CA GLU A 421 16.64 -27.53 1.08
C GLU A 421 16.10 -28.94 0.89
N LYS A 422 16.65 -29.69 -0.05
CA LYS A 422 16.24 -31.10 -0.33
C LYS A 422 17.42 -31.88 -0.92
N PRO A 423 18.10 -32.71 -0.13
CA PRO A 423 19.30 -33.43 -0.58
C PRO A 423 19.16 -34.20 -1.89
N LEU A 424 18.01 -34.84 -2.13
CA LEU A 424 17.76 -35.60 -3.35
C LEU A 424 17.64 -34.74 -4.64
N ARG A 425 17.36 -33.44 -4.51
CA ARG A 425 17.31 -32.53 -5.67
C ARG A 425 18.68 -32.17 -6.21
N VAL A 426 19.75 -32.39 -5.47
CA VAL A 426 21.13 -32.21 -5.97
C VAL A 426 21.38 -33.10 -7.18
N LEU A 427 20.76 -34.28 -7.24
CA LEU A 427 20.85 -35.17 -8.40
C LEU A 427 20.30 -34.53 -9.68
N GLY A 428 19.30 -33.66 -9.56
CA GLY A 428 18.74 -32.89 -10.69
C GLY A 428 19.66 -31.77 -11.19
N LEU A 429 20.61 -31.30 -10.36
CA LEU A 429 21.60 -30.31 -10.77
C LEU A 429 22.70 -30.91 -11.66
N VAL A 430 22.97 -32.20 -11.56
CA VAL A 430 24.00 -32.88 -12.37
C VAL A 430 23.74 -32.70 -13.88
N PRO A 431 22.54 -32.98 -14.43
CA PRO A 431 22.27 -32.72 -15.84
C PRO A 431 22.25 -31.23 -16.19
N TYR A 432 21.84 -30.34 -15.27
CA TYR A 432 21.88 -28.91 -15.45
C TYR A 432 23.32 -28.39 -15.59
N ILE A 433 24.22 -28.76 -14.68
CA ILE A 433 25.63 -28.38 -14.73
C ILE A 433 26.31 -29.04 -15.97
N ALA A 434 26.00 -30.30 -16.25
CA ALA A 434 26.51 -30.98 -17.42
C ALA A 434 26.06 -30.33 -18.74
N ALA A 435 24.79 -29.91 -18.83
CA ALA A 435 24.26 -29.14 -19.97
C ALA A 435 24.99 -27.80 -20.11
N GLN A 436 25.30 -27.13 -19.03
CA GLN A 436 26.11 -25.92 -19.09
C GLN A 436 27.53 -26.16 -19.60
N PHE A 437 28.16 -27.25 -19.23
CA PHE A 437 29.46 -27.66 -19.77
C PHE A 437 29.41 -28.00 -21.27
N LEU A 438 28.38 -28.71 -21.70
CA LEU A 438 28.20 -29.08 -23.12
C LEU A 438 27.90 -27.85 -24.00
N LEU A 439 27.15 -26.90 -23.47
CA LEU A 439 26.87 -25.62 -24.13
C LEU A 439 28.08 -24.65 -24.10
N VAL A 440 29.07 -24.90 -23.26
CA VAL A 440 30.32 -24.09 -23.09
C VAL A 440 31.39 -24.41 -24.15
N ARG A 441 31.09 -25.13 -25.25
CA ARG A 441 32.07 -25.28 -26.29
C ARG A 441 32.50 -23.89 -26.80
N PRO A 442 33.81 -23.52 -26.75
CA PRO A 442 34.26 -22.28 -27.29
C PRO A 442 33.89 -22.28 -28.79
N THR A 443 33.12 -21.30 -29.22
CA THR A 443 32.98 -21.01 -30.63
C THR A 443 34.40 -20.74 -31.15
N ARG A 444 35.00 -21.69 -31.84
CA ARG A 444 36.22 -21.45 -32.60
C ARG A 444 35.93 -20.29 -33.53
N ARG A 445 36.69 -19.21 -33.39
CA ARG A 445 36.82 -18.16 -34.39
C ARG A 445 37.38 -18.78 -35.69
#